data_38102c59dc28dbbce003acfa1d959813
#
_entry.id   38102c59dc28dbbce003acfa1d959813
#
_cell.length_a   1.000
_cell.length_b   1.000
_cell.length_c   1.000
_cell.angle_alpha   90.00
_cell.angle_beta   90.00
_cell.angle_gamma   90.00
#
_symmetry.space_group_name_H-M   'P 1'
#
loop_
_entity.id
_entity.type
_entity.pdbx_description
1 polymer ?
#
loop_
_entity_poly.entity_id
_entity_poly.type
_entity_poly.pdbx_seq_one_letter_code
_entity_poly.pdbx_strand_id
1 'polypeptide(L)'
;MKIAKENIEIKMEIPGAVIRQRTDFGDVSGLGKISGEYFNLSAGVDTTPLFMGLEGNLCQCPHWGYVLNGDLTTTDADGVQETVTANDMFYWPAGHNVKVNADAEIIMFSPQHEHSHVINHMIEKTKE
;
A
#
# COMPACT_ATOMS: atom_id res chain seq x y z
N MET A 1 15.87 -3.52 -15.18
CA MET A 1 14.41 -3.52 -15.39
C MET A 1 13.84 -2.18 -14.95
N LYS A 2 12.92 -1.62 -15.70
CA LYS A 2 12.22 -0.39 -15.34
C LYS A 2 10.79 -0.45 -15.90
N ILE A 3 9.90 0.36 -15.33
CA ILE A 3 8.54 0.49 -15.84
C ILE A 3 8.04 1.92 -15.61
N ALA A 4 7.38 2.50 -16.61
CA ALA A 4 6.72 3.80 -16.44
C ALA A 4 5.43 3.64 -15.64
N LYS A 5 5.05 4.66 -14.86
CA LYS A 5 3.85 4.66 -14.03
C LYS A 5 2.61 4.19 -14.81
N GLU A 6 2.38 4.75 -15.98
CA GLU A 6 1.18 4.46 -16.79
C GLU A 6 1.15 3.04 -17.32
N ASN A 7 2.28 2.31 -17.28
CA ASN A 7 2.36 0.92 -17.70
C ASN A 7 2.26 -0.06 -16.53
N ILE A 8 2.22 0.43 -15.30
CA ILE A 8 2.00 -0.42 -14.13
C ILE A 8 0.52 -0.80 -14.10
N GLU A 9 0.24 -2.10 -14.01
CA GLU A 9 -1.13 -2.62 -14.04
C GLU A 9 -1.97 -2.04 -12.88
N ILE A 10 -3.17 -1.56 -13.21
CA ILE A 10 -4.14 -1.17 -12.18
C ILE A 10 -4.78 -2.44 -11.62
N LYS A 11 -4.57 -2.71 -10.36
CA LYS A 11 -5.14 -3.87 -9.65
C LYS A 11 -6.48 -3.54 -9.00
N MET A 12 -6.64 -2.30 -8.54
CA MET A 12 -7.87 -1.84 -7.92
C MET A 12 -8.08 -0.37 -8.24
N GLU A 13 -9.30 -0.03 -8.61
CA GLU A 13 -9.70 1.36 -8.82
C GLU A 13 -11.10 1.55 -8.23
N ILE A 14 -11.18 2.41 -7.22
CA ILE A 14 -12.44 2.79 -6.57
C ILE A 14 -12.44 4.31 -6.43
N PRO A 15 -13.58 4.93 -6.09
CA PRO A 15 -13.57 6.36 -5.81
C PRO A 15 -12.53 6.70 -4.74
N GLY A 16 -11.58 7.56 -5.11
CA GLY A 16 -10.53 8.02 -4.22
C GLY A 16 -9.26 7.17 -4.16
N ALA A 17 -9.22 6.01 -4.85
CA ALA A 17 -8.00 5.18 -4.80
C ALA A 17 -7.73 4.48 -6.12
N VAL A 18 -6.52 4.65 -6.65
CA VAL A 18 -5.99 3.88 -7.77
C VAL A 18 -4.74 3.15 -7.28
N ILE A 19 -4.81 1.83 -7.29
CA ILE A 19 -3.75 0.95 -6.80
C ILE A 19 -3.12 0.25 -7.99
N ARG A 20 -1.87 0.57 -8.27
CA ARG A 20 -1.09 -0.06 -9.34
C ARG A 20 -0.04 -0.96 -8.72
N GLN A 21 0.13 -2.14 -9.30
CA GLN A 21 1.13 -3.10 -8.83
C GLN A 21 1.79 -3.78 -10.02
N ARG A 22 3.12 -3.71 -10.07
CA ARG A 22 3.95 -4.51 -10.96
C ARG A 22 4.49 -5.69 -10.18
N THR A 23 3.99 -6.89 -10.45
CA THR A 23 4.53 -8.13 -9.90
C THR A 23 5.82 -8.52 -10.62
N ASP A 24 6.63 -9.35 -9.99
CA ASP A 24 7.92 -9.81 -10.54
C ASP A 24 8.86 -8.64 -10.86
N PHE A 25 8.87 -7.63 -9.98
CA PHE A 25 9.72 -6.45 -10.13
C PHE A 25 11.04 -6.61 -9.38
N GLY A 26 11.63 -7.77 -9.49
CA GLY A 26 12.90 -8.10 -8.90
C GLY A 26 12.77 -9.21 -7.85
N ASP A 27 13.92 -9.74 -7.47
CA ASP A 27 14.04 -10.84 -6.53
C ASP A 27 15.11 -10.49 -5.50
N VAL A 28 14.87 -10.87 -4.25
CA VAL A 28 15.81 -10.62 -3.15
C VAL A 28 16.63 -11.89 -2.92
N SER A 29 17.32 -12.34 -3.96
CA SER A 29 18.34 -13.42 -3.90
C SER A 29 17.90 -14.62 -3.05
N GLY A 30 16.77 -15.24 -3.39
CA GLY A 30 16.23 -16.40 -2.67
C GLY A 30 15.35 -16.06 -1.48
N LEU A 31 15.14 -14.78 -1.17
CA LEU A 31 14.25 -14.35 -0.09
C LEU A 31 12.84 -13.99 -0.58
N GLY A 32 12.60 -14.10 -1.88
CA GLY A 32 11.30 -13.87 -2.48
C GLY A 32 11.28 -12.74 -3.50
N LYS A 33 10.17 -12.66 -4.20
CA LYS A 33 9.95 -11.65 -5.23
C LYS A 33 9.41 -10.36 -4.62
N ILE A 34 9.76 -9.24 -5.26
CA ILE A 34 9.33 -7.90 -4.86
C ILE A 34 8.35 -7.38 -5.91
N SER A 35 7.28 -6.76 -5.47
CA SER A 35 6.42 -5.96 -6.34
C SER A 35 6.76 -4.48 -6.20
N GLY A 36 6.69 -3.75 -7.31
CA GLY A 36 6.77 -2.29 -7.34
C GLY A 36 5.36 -1.73 -7.45
N GLU A 37 5.03 -0.74 -6.63
CA GLU A 37 3.66 -0.27 -6.49
C GLU A 37 3.58 1.25 -6.57
N TYR A 38 2.50 1.75 -7.17
CA TYR A 38 2.24 3.17 -7.30
C TYR A 38 0.78 3.42 -6.93
N PHE A 39 0.56 4.16 -5.85
CA PHE A 39 -0.77 4.42 -5.33
C PHE A 39 -1.11 5.90 -5.44
N ASN A 40 -2.28 6.19 -6.03
CA ASN A 40 -2.92 7.50 -5.97
C ASN A 40 -4.10 7.40 -5.01
N LEU A 41 -4.07 8.20 -3.96
CA LEU A 41 -5.05 8.13 -2.87
C LEU A 41 -5.57 9.52 -2.57
N SER A 42 -6.88 9.68 -2.50
CA SER A 42 -7.51 10.96 -2.16
C SER A 42 -7.62 11.14 -0.66
N ALA A 43 -7.60 12.40 -0.22
CA ALA A 43 -7.85 12.74 1.18
C ALA A 43 -9.15 12.09 1.67
N GLY A 44 -9.13 11.56 2.87
CA GLY A 44 -10.26 10.90 3.48
C GLY A 44 -10.30 9.39 3.29
N VAL A 45 -9.47 8.83 2.40
CA VAL A 45 -9.36 7.38 2.26
C VAL A 45 -8.85 6.80 3.58
N ASP A 46 -9.52 5.76 4.06
CA ASP A 46 -9.19 5.05 5.29
C ASP A 46 -9.27 3.55 4.96
N THR A 47 -8.19 2.84 5.16
CA THR A 47 -8.12 1.42 4.81
C THR A 47 -8.85 0.52 5.82
N THR A 48 -9.29 1.04 6.95
CA THR A 48 -9.92 0.25 8.00
C THR A 48 -11.01 -0.70 7.48
N PRO A 49 -12.02 -0.23 6.71
CA PRO A 49 -13.04 -1.15 6.20
C PRO A 49 -12.49 -2.17 5.19
N LEU A 50 -11.44 -1.83 4.47
CA LEU A 50 -10.85 -2.72 3.47
C LEU A 50 -10.00 -3.82 4.11
N PHE A 51 -9.50 -3.61 5.32
CA PHE A 51 -8.67 -4.58 6.03
C PHE A 51 -9.45 -5.46 6.99
N MET A 52 -10.75 -5.23 7.13
CA MET A 52 -11.60 -6.11 7.95
C MET A 52 -11.57 -7.53 7.41
N GLY A 53 -11.24 -8.48 8.28
CA GLY A 53 -11.11 -9.90 7.92
C GLY A 53 -9.66 -10.36 7.71
N LEU A 54 -8.72 -9.44 7.54
CA LEU A 54 -7.30 -9.76 7.63
C LEU A 54 -6.91 -9.99 9.09
N GLU A 55 -5.76 -10.63 9.32
CA GLU A 55 -5.25 -10.86 10.67
C GLU A 55 -5.17 -9.54 11.45
N GLY A 56 -5.82 -9.47 12.60
CA GLY A 56 -5.89 -8.26 13.41
C GLY A 56 -6.63 -7.10 12.73
N ASN A 57 -7.30 -7.34 11.60
CA ASN A 57 -7.93 -6.33 10.75
C ASN A 57 -6.93 -5.25 10.29
N LEU A 58 -5.70 -5.67 10.04
CA LEU A 58 -4.60 -4.81 9.62
C LEU A 58 -3.88 -5.42 8.42
N CYS A 59 -3.15 -4.58 7.68
CA CYS A 59 -2.25 -5.06 6.64
C CYS A 59 -1.03 -5.70 7.30
N GLN A 60 -0.82 -7.00 7.06
CA GLN A 60 0.31 -7.73 7.62
C GLN A 60 1.51 -7.77 6.67
N CYS A 61 1.47 -7.00 5.59
CA CYS A 61 2.60 -6.89 4.67
C CYS A 61 3.45 -5.67 5.00
N PRO A 62 4.77 -5.83 5.18
CA PRO A 62 5.64 -4.68 5.34
C PRO A 62 5.85 -3.96 4.00
N HIS A 63 6.09 -2.66 4.04
CA HIS A 63 6.36 -1.85 2.86
C HIS A 63 7.53 -0.91 3.09
N TRP A 64 8.31 -0.71 2.04
CA TRP A 64 9.34 0.32 1.96
C TRP A 64 8.94 1.27 0.84
N GLY A 65 8.96 2.55 1.09
CA GLY A 65 8.47 3.47 0.09
C GLY A 65 8.94 4.91 0.22
N TYR A 66 8.35 5.73 -0.65
CA TYR A 66 8.65 7.14 -0.75
C TYR A 66 7.36 7.90 -1.06
N VAL A 67 7.13 9.00 -0.35
CA VAL A 67 5.97 9.85 -0.57
C VAL A 67 6.34 10.93 -1.58
N LEU A 68 5.66 10.91 -2.74
CA LEU A 68 5.85 11.95 -3.76
C LEU A 68 5.13 13.23 -3.36
N ASN A 69 3.90 13.10 -2.89
CA ASN A 69 3.11 14.21 -2.35
C ASN A 69 2.06 13.66 -1.41
N GLY A 70 1.56 14.50 -0.54
CA GLY A 70 0.46 14.19 0.36
C GLY A 70 0.86 14.05 1.81
N ASP A 71 -0.04 13.45 2.58
CA ASP A 71 0.06 13.32 4.03
C ASP A 71 -0.73 12.07 4.42
N LEU A 72 -0.05 11.08 5.02
CA LEU A 72 -0.66 9.81 5.39
C LEU A 72 -0.25 9.45 6.81
N THR A 73 -1.20 8.91 7.57
CA THR A 73 -0.96 8.42 8.93
C THR A 73 -1.19 6.92 8.99
N THR A 74 -0.21 6.17 9.49
CA THR A 74 -0.39 4.77 9.84
C THR A 74 -0.71 4.62 11.32
N THR A 75 -1.49 3.60 11.64
CA THR A 75 -1.78 3.21 13.02
C THR A 75 -1.51 1.73 13.16
N ASP A 76 -0.74 1.33 14.16
CA ASP A 76 -0.44 -0.08 14.44
C ASP A 76 -1.44 -0.71 15.41
N ALA A 77 -1.21 -1.99 15.74
CA ALA A 77 -2.10 -2.74 16.62
C ALA A 77 -2.19 -2.16 18.04
N ASP A 78 -1.17 -1.44 18.48
CA ASP A 78 -1.13 -0.80 19.80
C ASP A 78 -1.65 0.65 19.76
N GLY A 79 -2.09 1.11 18.59
CA GLY A 79 -2.59 2.47 18.43
C GLY A 79 -1.48 3.50 18.23
N VAL A 80 -0.24 3.08 18.04
CA VAL A 80 0.88 3.99 17.77
C VAL A 80 0.76 4.50 16.34
N GLN A 81 0.86 5.82 16.18
CA GLN A 81 0.70 6.48 14.89
C GLN A 81 2.01 7.09 14.40
N GLU A 82 2.19 7.03 13.08
CA GLU A 82 3.27 7.72 12.39
C GLU A 82 2.70 8.41 11.17
N THR A 83 3.07 9.67 10.98
CA THR A 83 2.65 10.44 9.81
C THR A 83 3.83 10.66 8.88
N VAL A 84 3.62 10.38 7.60
CA VAL A 84 4.60 10.63 6.54
C VAL A 84 4.05 11.68 5.58
N THR A 85 4.94 12.54 5.09
CA THR A 85 4.57 13.62 4.18
C THR A 85 5.51 13.65 2.98
N ALA A 86 5.23 14.54 2.03
CA ALA A 86 6.00 14.64 0.79
C ALA A 86 7.51 14.64 1.03
N ASN A 87 8.20 13.81 0.27
CA ASN A 87 9.65 13.61 0.29
C ASN A 87 10.15 12.78 1.48
N ASP A 88 9.25 12.19 2.27
CA ASP A 88 9.66 11.23 3.29
C ASP A 88 9.90 9.86 2.65
N MET A 89 10.96 9.22 3.07
CA MET A 89 11.20 7.80 2.86
C MET A 89 10.66 7.06 4.07
N PHE A 90 9.92 5.97 3.86
CA PHE A 90 9.26 5.30 4.98
C PHE A 90 9.47 3.79 4.95
N TYR A 91 9.35 3.21 6.13
CA TYR A 91 9.16 1.78 6.33
C TYR A 91 7.91 1.57 7.18
N TRP A 92 6.93 0.88 6.61
CA TRP A 92 5.73 0.48 7.34
C TRP A 92 5.83 -1.00 7.68
N PRO A 93 6.07 -1.35 8.95
CA PRO A 93 6.11 -2.76 9.34
C PRO A 93 4.74 -3.42 9.22
N ALA A 94 4.72 -4.75 9.23
CA ALA A 94 3.48 -5.51 9.25
C ALA A 94 2.61 -5.08 10.44
N GLY A 95 1.29 -5.09 10.25
CA GLY A 95 0.34 -4.74 11.30
C GLY A 95 0.00 -3.26 11.34
N HIS A 96 -0.41 -2.70 10.20
CA HIS A 96 -0.80 -1.29 10.11
C HIS A 96 -2.10 -1.11 9.33
N ASN A 97 -2.76 0.02 9.56
CA ASN A 97 -3.73 0.58 8.63
C ASN A 97 -3.24 1.97 8.19
N VAL A 98 -3.92 2.56 7.22
CA VAL A 98 -3.53 3.84 6.64
C VAL A 98 -4.73 4.76 6.53
N LYS A 99 -4.56 6.00 6.95
CA LYS A 99 -5.52 7.08 6.72
C LYS A 99 -4.84 8.18 5.91
N VAL A 100 -5.49 8.61 4.82
CA VAL A 100 -4.97 9.65 3.95
C VAL A 100 -5.53 10.99 4.39
N ASN A 101 -4.65 11.90 4.82
CA ASN A 101 -5.03 13.22 5.35
C ASN A 101 -5.08 14.27 4.25
N ALA A 102 -4.24 14.15 3.21
CA ALA A 102 -4.24 15.01 2.03
C ALA A 102 -3.96 14.14 0.81
N ASP A 103 -4.49 14.53 -0.36
CA ASP A 103 -4.30 13.79 -1.60
C ASP A 103 -2.84 13.36 -1.76
N ALA A 104 -2.61 12.08 -1.96
CA ALA A 104 -1.27 11.49 -1.88
C ALA A 104 -0.94 10.65 -3.10
N GLU A 105 0.34 10.68 -3.45
CA GLU A 105 0.96 9.73 -4.37
C GLU A 105 2.15 9.11 -3.66
N ILE A 106 2.20 7.79 -3.64
CA ILE A 106 3.30 7.06 -3.01
C ILE A 106 3.80 5.96 -3.93
N ILE A 107 5.09 5.70 -3.82
CA ILE A 107 5.75 4.54 -4.43
C ILE A 107 6.13 3.61 -3.29
N MET A 108 5.84 2.32 -3.45
CA MET A 108 6.22 1.30 -2.48
C MET A 108 6.87 0.11 -3.16
N PHE A 109 7.68 -0.59 -2.39
CA PHE A 109 8.21 -1.90 -2.74
C PHE A 109 7.84 -2.86 -1.63
N SER A 110 7.28 -3.99 -1.98
CA SER A 110 6.67 -4.89 -1.01
C SER A 110 6.99 -6.34 -1.34
N PRO A 111 7.08 -7.22 -0.33
CA PRO A 111 7.07 -8.66 -0.58
C PRO A 111 5.82 -9.02 -1.37
N GLN A 112 6.03 -9.56 -2.57
CA GLN A 112 4.94 -9.73 -3.54
C GLN A 112 3.84 -10.65 -3.06
N HIS A 113 4.21 -11.79 -2.49
CA HIS A 113 3.23 -12.78 -2.06
C HIS A 113 2.29 -12.20 -1.01
N GLU A 114 2.85 -11.57 0.01
CA GLU A 114 2.09 -10.99 1.12
C GLU A 114 1.21 -9.84 0.67
N HIS A 115 1.73 -8.95 -0.18
CA HIS A 115 0.94 -7.80 -0.61
C HIS A 115 -0.11 -8.15 -1.65
N SER A 116 0.15 -9.13 -2.51
CA SER A 116 -0.87 -9.63 -3.43
C SER A 116 -2.05 -10.21 -2.66
N HIS A 117 -1.80 -10.89 -1.54
CA HIS A 117 -2.86 -11.39 -0.67
C HIS A 117 -3.71 -10.22 -0.10
N VAL A 118 -3.06 -9.16 0.38
CA VAL A 118 -3.76 -7.99 0.92
C VAL A 118 -4.57 -7.28 -0.18
N ILE A 119 -3.97 -7.05 -1.35
CA ILE A 119 -4.65 -6.38 -2.46
C ILE A 119 -5.87 -7.19 -2.92
N ASN A 120 -5.73 -8.50 -3.06
CA ASN A 120 -6.85 -9.36 -3.43
C ASN A 120 -7.97 -9.31 -2.40
N HIS A 121 -7.62 -9.28 -1.11
CA HIS A 121 -8.61 -9.12 -0.04
C HIS A 121 -9.34 -7.77 -0.16
N MET A 122 -8.62 -6.68 -0.40
CA MET A 122 -9.25 -5.37 -0.59
C MET A 122 -10.22 -5.36 -1.77
N ILE A 123 -9.83 -5.98 -2.88
CA ILE A 123 -10.68 -6.10 -4.07
C ILE A 123 -11.99 -6.82 -3.71
N GLU A 124 -11.91 -7.93 -2.99
CA GLU A 124 -13.10 -8.66 -2.55
C GLU A 124 -13.97 -7.81 -1.63
N LYS A 125 -13.38 -7.02 -0.75
CA LYS A 125 -14.12 -6.10 0.13
C LYS A 125 -14.90 -5.05 -0.65
N THR A 126 -14.36 -4.58 -1.77
CA THR A 126 -15.06 -3.58 -2.59
C THR A 126 -16.31 -4.14 -3.27
N LYS A 127 -16.46 -5.45 -3.31
CA LYS A 127 -17.63 -6.14 -3.91
C LYS A 127 -18.77 -6.36 -2.91
N GLU A 128 -18.55 -6.05 -1.66
CA GLU A 128 -19.56 -6.21 -0.61
C GLU A 128 -20.56 -5.06 -0.58
#